data_c100899c37cdb06930663a69858394e7
#
_entry.id   c100899c37cdb06930663a69858394e7
#
_cell.length_a   1.000
_cell.length_b   1.000
_cell.length_c   1.000
_cell.angle_alpha   90.00
_cell.angle_beta   90.00
_cell.angle_gamma   90.00
#
_symmetry.space_group_name_H-M   'P 1'
#
loop_
_entity.id
_entity.type
_entity.pdbx_description
1 polymer ?
#
loop_
_entity_poly.entity_id
_entity_poly.type
_entity_poly.pdbx_seq_one_letter_code
_entity_poly.pdbx_strand_id
1 'polypeptide(L)'
;PTLCTNAFSIFHCRTVAGNLYLAADMEEPCYVGRHLQLVLVLGLSQLLAYVIGLPVLTLVFLRRNKNLGGGGLEKHATIVRYGLFYGAYKESTYYWEIVLTARKIMIVALSVFGPALGTERQAQMVLAVLLVCISLEIAGDPFKLINDRFRVLGRLEIATLFVQWATMVRYYTICCYCCAWILTLCFICCCCLI
;
A
#
# COMPACT_ATOMS: atom_id res chain seq x y z
N PRO A 1 6.86 -3.50 -4.49
CA PRO A 1 6.18 -4.19 -3.38
C PRO A 1 7.17 -5.01 -2.54
N THR A 2 7.97 -5.89 -3.15
CA THR A 2 8.86 -6.85 -2.46
C THR A 2 9.84 -6.18 -1.49
N LEU A 3 10.48 -5.06 -1.89
CA LEU A 3 11.39 -4.31 -1.01
C LEU A 3 10.66 -3.75 0.22
N CYS A 4 9.45 -3.21 0.04
CA CYS A 4 8.64 -2.71 1.14
C CYS A 4 8.19 -3.85 2.06
N THR A 5 7.79 -5.01 1.49
CA THR A 5 7.41 -6.19 2.28
C THR A 5 8.57 -6.66 3.14
N ASN A 6 9.77 -6.77 2.57
CA ASN A 6 10.97 -7.18 3.31
C ASN A 6 11.35 -6.16 4.39
N ALA A 7 11.25 -4.86 4.08
CA ALA A 7 11.51 -3.81 5.05
C ALA A 7 10.53 -3.86 6.23
N PHE A 8 9.25 -4.09 5.98
CA PHE A 8 8.23 -4.18 7.04
C PHE A 8 8.28 -5.50 7.82
N SER A 9 8.67 -6.62 7.18
CA SER A 9 8.74 -7.92 7.85
C SER A 9 9.73 -7.95 9.02
N ILE A 10 10.79 -7.13 8.96
CA ILE A 10 11.78 -6.99 10.06
C ILE A 10 11.12 -6.40 11.33
N PHE A 11 10.07 -5.59 11.18
CA PHE A 11 9.35 -4.98 12.30
C PHE A 11 8.16 -5.82 12.78
N HIS A 12 7.79 -6.87 12.02
CA HIS A 12 6.61 -7.67 12.32
C HIS A 12 6.90 -8.72 13.38
N CYS A 13 6.43 -8.47 14.59
CA CYS A 13 6.55 -9.36 15.74
C CYS A 13 5.23 -10.05 16.07
N ARG A 14 5.31 -11.27 16.58
CA ARG A 14 4.16 -12.06 17.02
C ARG A 14 4.34 -12.50 18.46
N THR A 15 3.27 -12.44 19.26
CA THR A 15 3.27 -12.91 20.63
C THR A 15 3.05 -14.41 20.66
N VAL A 16 3.97 -15.15 21.27
CA VAL A 16 3.87 -16.60 21.49
C VAL A 16 4.17 -16.86 22.97
N ALA A 17 3.24 -17.51 23.67
CA ALA A 17 3.36 -17.83 25.11
C ALA A 17 3.74 -16.63 26.00
N GLY A 18 3.27 -15.41 25.67
CA GLY A 18 3.54 -14.19 26.43
C GLY A 18 4.81 -13.43 26.04
N ASN A 19 5.66 -14.00 25.20
CA ASN A 19 6.87 -13.36 24.69
C ASN A 19 6.71 -12.93 23.22
N LEU A 20 7.39 -11.86 22.82
CA LEU A 20 7.39 -11.34 21.46
C LEU A 20 8.55 -11.96 20.67
N TYR A 21 8.23 -12.64 19.57
CA TYR A 21 9.18 -13.21 18.62
C TYR A 21 9.01 -12.60 17.23
N LEU A 22 10.09 -12.60 16.44
CA LEU A 22 10.03 -12.18 15.05
C LEU A 22 9.13 -13.11 14.24
N ALA A 23 8.16 -12.57 13.52
CA ALA A 23 7.23 -13.40 12.74
C ALA A 23 7.90 -14.21 11.63
N ALA A 24 9.05 -13.72 11.12
CA ALA A 24 9.83 -14.42 10.10
C ALA A 24 10.76 -15.50 10.69
N ASP A 25 11.14 -15.36 11.98
CA ASP A 25 12.02 -16.30 12.70
C ASP A 25 11.61 -16.37 14.17
N MET A 26 10.92 -17.46 14.53
CA MET A 26 10.37 -17.67 15.87
C MET A 26 11.44 -18.00 16.93
N GLU A 27 12.71 -18.14 16.54
CA GLU A 27 13.82 -18.34 17.48
C GLU A 27 14.39 -17.02 17.99
N GLU A 28 14.18 -15.93 17.24
CA GLU A 28 14.72 -14.61 17.59
C GLU A 28 13.70 -13.78 18.38
N PRO A 29 14.04 -13.37 19.63
CA PRO A 29 13.19 -12.48 20.43
C PRO A 29 13.16 -11.08 19.81
N CYS A 30 11.96 -10.49 19.72
CA CYS A 30 11.76 -9.19 19.14
C CYS A 30 12.34 -8.06 19.98
N TYR A 31 12.99 -7.11 19.30
CA TYR A 31 13.55 -5.86 19.87
C TYR A 31 14.59 -6.05 20.97
N VAL A 32 15.22 -7.23 21.06
CA VAL A 32 16.26 -7.54 22.03
C VAL A 32 17.51 -8.05 21.31
N GLY A 33 18.69 -7.72 21.85
CA GLY A 33 19.97 -8.24 21.39
C GLY A 33 20.23 -8.04 19.89
N ARG A 34 20.44 -9.14 19.15
CA ARG A 34 20.78 -9.13 17.71
C ARG A 34 19.67 -8.55 16.86
N HIS A 35 18.41 -8.85 17.17
CA HIS A 35 17.27 -8.32 16.42
C HIS A 35 17.16 -6.80 16.51
N LEU A 36 17.44 -6.19 17.67
CA LEU A 36 17.45 -4.73 17.82
C LEU A 36 18.49 -4.08 16.90
N GLN A 37 19.67 -4.67 16.78
CA GLN A 37 20.70 -4.18 15.86
C GLN A 37 20.27 -4.29 14.39
N LEU A 38 19.63 -5.41 14.01
CA LEU A 38 19.08 -5.59 12.67
C LEU A 38 17.99 -4.56 12.36
N VAL A 39 17.08 -4.29 13.30
CA VAL A 39 16.03 -3.27 13.16
C VAL A 39 16.64 -1.88 12.97
N LEU A 40 17.62 -1.50 13.78
CA LEU A 40 18.23 -0.16 13.71
C LEU A 40 19.10 0.01 12.45
N VAL A 41 19.93 -0.96 12.11
CA VAL A 41 20.88 -0.82 10.99
C VAL A 41 20.23 -1.13 9.65
N LEU A 42 19.53 -2.25 9.51
CA LEU A 42 18.95 -2.67 8.24
C LEU A 42 17.49 -2.20 8.08
N GLY A 43 16.65 -2.41 9.09
CA GLY A 43 15.23 -2.08 9.01
C GLY A 43 15.00 -0.58 8.83
N LEU A 44 15.58 0.23 9.71
CA LEU A 44 15.42 1.68 9.66
C LEU A 44 16.08 2.31 8.43
N SER A 45 17.27 1.84 8.05
CA SER A 45 17.95 2.35 6.84
C SER A 45 17.18 2.03 5.56
N GLN A 46 16.64 0.82 5.43
CA GLN A 46 15.79 0.44 4.29
C GLN A 46 14.50 1.24 4.25
N LEU A 47 13.84 1.43 5.40
CA LEU A 47 12.61 2.20 5.48
C LEU A 47 12.85 3.66 5.10
N LEU A 48 13.91 4.28 5.62
CA LEU A 48 14.27 5.67 5.29
C LEU A 48 14.73 5.81 3.83
N ALA A 49 15.55 4.90 3.31
CA ALA A 49 16.08 5.02 1.95
C ALA A 49 15.04 4.69 0.88
N TYR A 50 14.34 3.54 1.00
CA TYR A 50 13.47 3.04 -0.08
C TYR A 50 12.02 3.42 0.08
N VAL A 51 11.47 3.34 1.29
CA VAL A 51 10.03 3.58 1.50
C VAL A 51 9.71 5.07 1.52
N ILE A 52 10.56 5.89 2.14
CA ILE A 52 10.38 7.33 2.27
C ILE A 52 11.30 8.09 1.30
N GLY A 53 12.57 7.74 1.26
CA GLY A 53 13.62 8.50 0.56
C GLY A 53 13.39 8.59 -0.94
N LEU A 54 13.13 7.47 -1.62
CA LEU A 54 12.90 7.50 -3.07
C LEU A 54 11.69 8.35 -3.48
N PRO A 55 10.49 8.22 -2.88
CA PRO A 55 9.35 9.08 -3.19
C PRO A 55 9.64 10.57 -2.91
N VAL A 56 10.27 10.87 -1.78
CA VAL A 56 10.61 12.26 -1.41
C VAL A 56 11.65 12.85 -2.37
N LEU A 57 12.71 12.11 -2.69
CA LEU A 57 13.71 12.56 -3.67
C LEU A 57 13.09 12.82 -5.03
N THR A 58 12.20 11.93 -5.50
CA THR A 58 11.48 12.14 -6.76
C THR A 58 10.64 13.40 -6.71
N LEU A 59 9.91 13.64 -5.61
CA LEU A 59 9.11 14.84 -5.43
C LEU A 59 9.96 16.13 -5.44
N VAL A 60 11.02 16.15 -4.65
CA VAL A 60 11.93 17.29 -4.57
C VAL A 60 12.55 17.59 -5.94
N PHE A 61 12.96 16.54 -6.64
CA PHE A 61 13.53 16.66 -7.97
C PHE A 61 12.53 17.22 -9.00
N LEU A 62 11.30 16.70 -9.02
CA LEU A 62 10.24 17.17 -9.90
C LEU A 62 9.86 18.63 -9.59
N ARG A 63 9.76 19.00 -8.30
CA ARG A 63 9.50 20.39 -7.88
C ARG A 63 10.62 21.35 -8.31
N ARG A 64 11.88 20.95 -8.13
CA ARG A 64 13.02 21.77 -8.56
C ARG A 64 13.00 22.01 -10.07
N ASN A 65 12.76 20.97 -10.86
CA ASN A 65 12.72 21.10 -12.31
C ASN A 65 11.50 21.89 -12.81
N LYS A 66 10.36 21.81 -12.15
CA LYS A 66 9.19 22.65 -12.45
C LYS A 66 9.48 24.14 -12.20
N ASN A 67 10.19 24.47 -11.12
CA ASN A 67 10.49 25.85 -10.72
C ASN A 67 11.63 26.50 -11.52
N LEU A 68 12.38 25.73 -12.29
CA LEU A 68 13.52 26.22 -13.10
C LEU A 68 13.14 27.00 -14.36
N GLY A 69 11.91 27.54 -14.44
CA GLY A 69 11.46 28.51 -15.43
C GLY A 69 11.53 28.07 -16.91
N GLY A 70 10.45 28.32 -17.66
CA GLY A 70 10.43 28.09 -19.10
C GLY A 70 10.31 26.63 -19.55
N GLY A 71 9.27 25.93 -19.09
CA GLY A 71 8.98 24.56 -19.57
C GLY A 71 9.98 23.51 -19.09
N GLY A 72 10.48 23.61 -17.87
CA GLY A 72 11.51 22.71 -17.33
C GLY A 72 11.18 21.23 -17.43
N LEU A 73 9.91 20.84 -17.27
CA LEU A 73 9.42 19.48 -17.43
C LEU A 73 9.18 19.08 -18.90
N GLU A 74 9.03 20.05 -19.81
CA GLU A 74 8.83 19.83 -21.25
C GLU A 74 10.14 19.77 -22.04
N LYS A 75 11.28 20.09 -21.43
CA LYS A 75 12.59 19.97 -22.10
C LYS A 75 12.84 18.50 -22.46
N HIS A 76 13.18 18.27 -23.72
CA HIS A 76 13.44 16.94 -24.26
C HIS A 76 14.43 16.12 -23.41
N ALA A 77 15.50 16.74 -22.90
CA ALA A 77 16.46 16.09 -21.99
C ALA A 77 15.85 15.65 -20.67
N THR A 78 14.88 16.42 -20.11
CA THR A 78 14.17 16.09 -18.87
C THR A 78 13.15 14.97 -19.11
N ILE A 79 12.45 15.01 -20.24
CA ILE A 79 11.49 13.96 -20.63
C ILE A 79 12.22 12.62 -20.84
N VAL A 80 13.37 12.62 -21.52
CA VAL A 80 14.14 11.38 -21.75
C VAL A 80 14.66 10.77 -20.44
N ARG A 81 15.09 11.60 -19.47
CA ARG A 81 15.63 11.09 -18.19
C ARG A 81 14.55 10.74 -17.16
N TYR A 82 13.48 11.51 -17.09
CA TYR A 82 12.52 11.47 -15.97
C TYR A 82 11.07 11.34 -16.42
N GLY A 83 10.82 11.29 -17.71
CA GLY A 83 9.46 11.19 -18.27
C GLY A 83 8.70 9.94 -17.81
N LEU A 84 9.42 8.90 -17.36
CA LEU A 84 8.84 7.70 -16.77
C LEU A 84 8.01 8.03 -15.51
N PHE A 85 8.41 9.04 -14.73
CA PHE A 85 7.77 9.40 -13.46
C PHE A 85 6.61 10.39 -13.60
N TYR A 86 6.57 11.18 -14.66
CA TYR A 86 5.54 12.23 -14.81
C TYR A 86 4.94 12.34 -16.21
N GLY A 87 5.51 11.66 -17.19
CA GLY A 87 5.14 11.83 -18.62
C GLY A 87 3.68 11.54 -18.95
N ALA A 88 3.02 10.66 -18.16
CA ALA A 88 1.62 10.30 -18.32
C ALA A 88 0.65 11.28 -17.67
N TYR A 89 1.14 12.14 -16.74
CA TYR A 89 0.30 13.01 -15.91
C TYR A 89 0.25 14.43 -16.45
N LYS A 90 -0.81 15.16 -16.08
CA LYS A 90 -0.94 16.61 -16.34
C LYS A 90 0.16 17.36 -15.59
N GLU A 91 0.56 18.53 -16.08
CA GLU A 91 1.55 19.37 -15.40
C GLU A 91 1.11 19.80 -13.99
N SER A 92 -0.19 19.93 -13.76
CA SER A 92 -0.76 20.22 -12.43
C SER A 92 -0.62 19.05 -11.47
N THR A 93 -0.64 17.81 -11.97
CA THR A 93 -0.63 16.56 -11.20
C THR A 93 0.68 15.76 -11.37
N TYR A 94 1.80 16.45 -11.63
CA TYR A 94 3.12 15.84 -11.80
C TYR A 94 3.58 14.95 -10.64
N TYR A 95 3.01 15.16 -9.44
CA TYR A 95 3.30 14.40 -8.23
C TYR A 95 2.48 13.10 -8.10
N TRP A 96 1.64 12.76 -9.07
CA TRP A 96 0.67 11.67 -8.94
C TRP A 96 1.33 10.30 -8.75
N GLU A 97 2.49 10.08 -9.33
CA GLU A 97 3.26 8.83 -9.11
C GLU A 97 3.56 8.58 -7.62
N ILE A 98 3.69 9.66 -6.84
CA ILE A 98 3.91 9.56 -5.39
C ILE A 98 2.64 9.09 -4.68
N VAL A 99 1.46 9.56 -5.12
CA VAL A 99 0.15 9.09 -4.61
C VAL A 99 -0.02 7.59 -4.87
N LEU A 100 0.32 7.13 -6.10
CA LEU A 100 0.30 5.71 -6.45
C LEU A 100 1.29 4.90 -5.62
N THR A 101 2.48 5.42 -5.39
CA THR A 101 3.50 4.79 -4.55
C THR A 101 3.06 4.71 -3.10
N ALA A 102 2.50 5.78 -2.54
CA ALA A 102 1.95 5.80 -1.18
C ALA A 102 0.83 4.77 -0.99
N ARG A 103 -0.08 4.64 -1.98
CA ARG A 103 -1.10 3.59 -1.99
C ARG A 103 -0.47 2.19 -1.89
N LYS A 104 0.53 1.90 -2.72
CA LYS A 104 1.22 0.60 -2.72
C LYS A 104 1.88 0.32 -1.37
N ILE A 105 2.52 1.32 -0.78
CA ILE A 105 3.15 1.21 0.55
C ILE A 105 2.10 0.94 1.62
N MET A 106 0.97 1.65 1.61
CA MET A 106 -0.12 1.46 2.58
C MET A 106 -0.72 0.06 2.51
N ILE A 107 -0.98 -0.45 1.30
CA ILE A 107 -1.51 -1.81 1.12
C ILE A 107 -0.51 -2.85 1.64
N VAL A 108 0.78 -2.69 1.36
CA VAL A 108 1.83 -3.59 1.87
C VAL A 108 1.94 -3.49 3.40
N ALA A 109 1.88 -2.31 3.99
CA ALA A 109 1.88 -2.14 5.44
C ALA A 109 0.67 -2.85 6.08
N LEU A 110 -0.52 -2.69 5.52
CA LEU A 110 -1.71 -3.39 5.99
C LEU A 110 -1.61 -4.92 5.82
N SER A 111 -0.93 -5.41 4.79
CA SER A 111 -0.72 -6.86 4.62
C SER A 111 0.22 -7.44 5.66
N VAL A 112 1.23 -6.69 6.09
CA VAL A 112 2.24 -7.15 7.07
C VAL A 112 1.74 -6.99 8.51
N PHE A 113 1.20 -5.82 8.87
CA PHE A 113 0.80 -5.51 10.24
C PHE A 113 -0.69 -5.81 10.52
N GLY A 114 -1.52 -5.90 9.48
CA GLY A 114 -2.96 -6.13 9.60
C GLY A 114 -3.35 -7.40 10.35
N PRO A 115 -2.67 -8.55 10.17
CA PRO A 115 -2.99 -9.76 10.91
C PRO A 115 -2.99 -9.62 12.44
N ALA A 116 -2.18 -8.69 12.98
CA ALA A 116 -2.16 -8.37 14.41
C ALA A 116 -3.46 -7.69 14.90
N LEU A 117 -4.19 -7.03 14.01
CA LEU A 117 -5.46 -6.34 14.32
C LEU A 117 -6.68 -7.25 14.19
N GLY A 118 -6.49 -8.44 13.63
CA GLY A 118 -7.56 -9.38 13.28
C GLY A 118 -8.03 -9.23 11.84
N THR A 119 -8.47 -10.33 11.25
CA THR A 119 -8.81 -10.44 9.81
C THR A 119 -9.94 -9.49 9.39
N GLU A 120 -10.95 -9.30 10.25
CA GLU A 120 -12.07 -8.40 9.96
C GLU A 120 -11.64 -6.93 9.87
N ARG A 121 -10.88 -6.47 10.86
CA ARG A 121 -10.38 -5.08 10.90
C ARG A 121 -9.40 -4.81 9.77
N GLN A 122 -8.53 -5.77 9.48
CA GLN A 122 -7.62 -5.68 8.33
C GLN A 122 -8.39 -5.50 7.02
N ALA A 123 -9.41 -6.32 6.76
CA ALA A 123 -10.23 -6.21 5.56
C ALA A 123 -10.97 -4.86 5.47
N GLN A 124 -11.54 -4.38 6.57
CA GLN A 124 -12.19 -3.07 6.63
C GLN A 124 -11.22 -1.93 6.32
N MET A 125 -9.99 -1.96 6.88
CA MET A 125 -8.96 -0.95 6.61
C MET A 125 -8.52 -0.96 5.14
N VAL A 126 -8.33 -2.14 4.54
CA VAL A 126 -8.00 -2.26 3.11
C VAL A 126 -9.14 -1.71 2.24
N LEU A 127 -10.40 -2.04 2.55
CA LEU A 127 -11.56 -1.50 1.84
C LEU A 127 -11.63 0.03 1.93
N ALA A 128 -11.41 0.60 3.13
CA ALA A 128 -11.39 2.05 3.31
C ALA A 128 -10.28 2.71 2.49
N VAL A 129 -9.07 2.15 2.50
CA VAL A 129 -7.94 2.66 1.71
C VAL A 129 -8.24 2.61 0.21
N LEU A 130 -8.82 1.52 -0.28
CA LEU A 130 -9.18 1.39 -1.70
C LEU A 130 -10.26 2.41 -2.10
N LEU A 131 -11.28 2.64 -1.25
CA LEU A 131 -12.30 3.67 -1.49
C LEU A 131 -11.70 5.07 -1.57
N VAL A 132 -10.80 5.42 -0.64
CA VAL A 132 -10.08 6.70 -0.67
C VAL A 132 -9.26 6.82 -1.95
N CYS A 133 -8.56 5.78 -2.36
CA CYS A 133 -7.77 5.78 -3.60
C CYS A 133 -8.66 5.96 -4.84
N ILE A 134 -9.79 5.26 -4.94
CA ILE A 134 -10.75 5.43 -6.03
C ILE A 134 -11.29 6.87 -6.07
N SER A 135 -11.65 7.42 -4.91
CA SER A 135 -12.15 8.80 -4.80
C SER A 135 -11.09 9.82 -5.24
N LEU A 136 -9.83 9.61 -4.87
CA LEU A 136 -8.70 10.47 -5.29
C LEU A 136 -8.46 10.39 -6.79
N GLU A 137 -8.51 9.19 -7.40
CA GLU A 137 -8.34 8.99 -8.85
C GLU A 137 -9.45 9.72 -9.63
N ILE A 138 -10.70 9.59 -9.21
CA ILE A 138 -11.84 10.25 -9.85
C ILE A 138 -11.76 11.76 -9.69
N ALA A 139 -11.46 12.25 -8.49
CA ALA A 139 -11.41 13.69 -8.21
C ALA A 139 -10.16 14.37 -8.84
N GLY A 140 -9.05 13.65 -8.88
CA GLY A 140 -7.77 14.18 -9.35
C GLY A 140 -7.64 14.24 -10.87
N ASP A 141 -8.31 13.34 -11.59
CA ASP A 141 -8.20 13.18 -13.05
C ASP A 141 -6.75 13.45 -13.57
N PRO A 142 -5.77 12.65 -13.12
CA PRO A 142 -4.35 12.98 -13.24
C PRO A 142 -3.79 12.84 -14.66
N PHE A 143 -4.45 12.04 -15.53
CA PHE A 143 -3.91 11.65 -16.82
C PHE A 143 -4.11 12.72 -17.90
N LYS A 144 -3.14 12.84 -18.82
CA LYS A 144 -3.24 13.74 -19.98
C LYS A 144 -4.33 13.27 -20.94
N LEU A 145 -5.30 14.15 -21.23
CA LEU A 145 -6.39 13.90 -22.19
C LEU A 145 -5.95 13.91 -23.67
N ILE A 146 -4.76 14.45 -23.96
CA ILE A 146 -4.28 14.73 -25.30
C ILE A 146 -3.92 13.45 -26.08
N ASN A 147 -3.64 12.35 -25.40
CA ASN A 147 -3.25 11.10 -26.05
C ASN A 147 -4.19 9.99 -25.61
N ASP A 148 -4.84 9.32 -26.58
CA ASP A 148 -5.79 8.22 -26.31
C ASP A 148 -5.18 7.08 -25.45
N ARG A 149 -3.89 6.85 -25.59
CA ARG A 149 -3.17 5.87 -24.78
C ARG A 149 -3.19 6.21 -23.28
N PHE A 150 -3.03 7.47 -22.91
CA PHE A 150 -3.05 7.89 -21.51
C PHE A 150 -4.47 7.92 -20.93
N ARG A 151 -5.47 8.19 -21.76
CA ARG A 151 -6.88 8.05 -21.37
C ARG A 151 -7.25 6.60 -21.05
N VAL A 152 -6.79 5.65 -21.88
CA VAL A 152 -6.98 4.22 -21.63
C VAL A 152 -6.27 3.79 -20.35
N LEU A 153 -5.05 4.29 -20.09
CA LEU A 153 -4.29 3.99 -18.88
C LEU A 153 -5.07 4.42 -17.62
N GLY A 154 -5.63 5.64 -17.61
CA GLY A 154 -6.46 6.11 -16.50
C GLY A 154 -7.70 5.27 -16.26
N ARG A 155 -8.39 4.86 -17.32
CA ARG A 155 -9.56 3.95 -17.21
C ARG A 155 -9.16 2.56 -16.68
N LEU A 156 -8.02 2.03 -17.12
CA LEU A 156 -7.52 0.75 -16.63
C LEU A 156 -7.12 0.84 -15.15
N GLU A 157 -6.52 1.94 -14.71
CA GLU A 157 -6.16 2.14 -13.31
C GLU A 157 -7.42 2.16 -12.42
N ILE A 158 -8.44 2.92 -12.79
CA ILE A 158 -9.73 2.95 -12.07
C ILE A 158 -10.39 1.55 -12.11
N ALA A 159 -10.40 0.88 -13.25
CA ALA A 159 -10.98 -0.46 -13.37
C ALA A 159 -10.27 -1.47 -12.48
N THR A 160 -8.94 -1.45 -12.41
CA THR A 160 -8.17 -2.34 -11.52
C THR A 160 -8.46 -2.08 -10.05
N LEU A 161 -8.59 -0.82 -9.64
CA LEU A 161 -9.00 -0.47 -8.28
C LEU A 161 -10.40 -0.96 -7.94
N PHE A 162 -11.34 -0.81 -8.88
CA PHE A 162 -12.71 -1.33 -8.72
C PHE A 162 -12.73 -2.85 -8.57
N VAL A 163 -11.97 -3.57 -9.39
CA VAL A 163 -11.86 -5.03 -9.29
C VAL A 163 -11.26 -5.44 -7.93
N GLN A 164 -10.20 -4.77 -7.49
CA GLN A 164 -9.60 -5.02 -6.18
C GLN A 164 -10.59 -4.77 -5.04
N TRP A 165 -11.32 -3.65 -5.11
CA TRP A 165 -12.34 -3.33 -4.13
C TRP A 165 -13.48 -4.36 -4.12
N ALA A 166 -14.01 -4.73 -5.28
CA ALA A 166 -15.08 -5.71 -5.41
C ALA A 166 -14.66 -7.10 -4.91
N THR A 167 -13.43 -7.53 -5.18
CA THR A 167 -12.89 -8.80 -4.67
C THR A 167 -12.76 -8.79 -3.16
N MET A 168 -12.33 -7.67 -2.56
CA MET A 168 -12.26 -7.52 -1.11
C MET A 168 -13.65 -7.50 -0.46
N VAL A 169 -14.63 -6.82 -1.06
CA VAL A 169 -16.03 -6.85 -0.59
C VAL A 169 -16.58 -8.27 -0.61
N ARG A 170 -16.37 -9.02 -1.70
CA ARG A 170 -16.78 -10.43 -1.77
C ARG A 170 -16.12 -11.28 -0.69
N TYR A 171 -14.82 -11.11 -0.51
CA TYR A 171 -14.09 -11.85 0.54
C TYR A 171 -14.67 -11.54 1.92
N TYR A 172 -14.89 -10.26 2.22
CA TYR A 172 -15.45 -9.84 3.50
C TYR A 172 -16.87 -10.37 3.72
N THR A 173 -17.75 -10.29 2.71
CA THR A 173 -19.11 -10.81 2.81
C THR A 173 -19.12 -12.34 3.02
N ILE A 174 -18.32 -13.10 2.27
CA ILE A 174 -18.21 -14.54 2.44
C ILE A 174 -17.72 -14.88 3.85
N CYS A 175 -16.68 -14.19 4.35
CA CYS A 175 -16.15 -14.41 5.69
C CYS A 175 -17.21 -14.12 6.78
N CYS A 176 -17.96 -13.02 6.66
CA CYS A 176 -19.05 -12.69 7.58
C CYS A 176 -20.19 -13.73 7.52
N TYR A 177 -20.58 -14.19 6.33
CA TYR A 177 -21.60 -15.23 6.20
C TYR A 177 -21.13 -16.57 6.79
N CYS A 178 -19.89 -16.98 6.54
CA CYS A 178 -19.33 -18.19 7.13
C CYS A 178 -19.30 -18.11 8.66
N CYS A 179 -18.89 -16.98 9.23
CA CYS A 179 -18.92 -16.77 10.69
C CYS A 179 -20.34 -16.83 11.24
N ALA A 180 -21.31 -16.18 10.58
CA ALA A 180 -22.72 -16.22 10.99
C ALA A 180 -23.30 -17.65 10.92
N TRP A 181 -22.97 -18.43 9.88
CA TRP A 181 -23.40 -19.82 9.74
C TRP A 181 -22.79 -20.72 10.84
N ILE A 182 -21.52 -20.55 11.15
CA ILE A 182 -20.86 -21.31 12.22
C ILE A 182 -21.49 -21.00 13.58
N LEU A 183 -21.79 -19.72 13.85
CA LEU A 183 -22.48 -19.32 15.09
C LEU A 183 -23.88 -19.87 15.17
N THR A 184 -24.65 -19.90 14.08
CA THR A 184 -26.00 -20.50 14.06
C THR A 184 -25.96 -22.00 14.23
N LEU A 185 -25.01 -22.69 13.60
CA LEU A 185 -24.82 -24.14 13.82
C LEU A 185 -24.38 -24.47 15.25
N CYS A 186 -23.52 -23.67 15.84
CA CYS A 186 -23.08 -23.83 17.23
C CYS A 186 -24.25 -23.61 18.21
N PHE A 187 -25.12 -22.61 17.92
CA PHE A 187 -26.33 -22.35 18.70
C PHE A 187 -27.33 -23.51 18.62
N ILE A 188 -27.55 -24.06 17.41
CA ILE A 188 -28.43 -25.21 17.19
C ILE A 188 -27.86 -26.46 17.91
N CYS A 189 -26.53 -26.67 17.84
CA CYS A 189 -25.89 -27.80 18.52
C CYS A 189 -25.96 -27.69 20.06
N CYS A 190 -25.82 -26.47 20.61
CA CYS A 190 -26.00 -26.23 22.04
C CYS A 190 -27.46 -26.40 22.51
N CYS A 191 -28.42 -26.00 21.67
CA CYS A 191 -29.86 -26.19 21.98
C CYS A 191 -30.33 -27.63 21.84
N CYS A 192 -29.62 -28.51 21.11
CA CYS A 192 -29.92 -29.95 21.00
C CYS A 192 -29.28 -30.79 22.09
N LEU A 193 -28.42 -30.19 22.94
CA LEU A 193 -27.75 -30.89 24.05
C LEU A 193 -28.35 -30.55 25.42
N ILE A 194 -29.45 -29.79 25.47
CA ILE A 194 -30.31 -29.53 26.62
C ILE A 194 -31.67 -30.22 26.41
#